data_5f0353e6c6efacb1bea0384bfba217e5
#
_entry.id   5f0353e6c6efacb1bea0384bfba217e5
#
_cell.length_a   1.000
_cell.length_b   1.000
_cell.length_c   1.000
_cell.angle_alpha   90.00
_cell.angle_beta   90.00
_cell.angle_gamma   90.00
#
_symmetry.space_group_name_H-M   'P 1'
#
loop_
_entity.id
_entity.type
_entity.pdbx_description
1 polymer ?
#
loop_
_entity_poly.entity_id
_entity_poly.type
_entity_poly.pdbx_seq_one_letter_code
_entity_poly.pdbx_strand_id
1 'polypeptide(L)'
;MQRNTKNDACFQLQSRRNRDTKGTFYAKMGTIEDRNGMYLTEAEDIKKRWQEYTEELYKKDLNDPDNYDGVITHLEPDILVYKVKWALGSITTNKDSGGDGIPAELFQILNDDAVKMLHSICQQIWKTQQWPQDWKRSVFIPIPKKGNAKECSNYCAVTLISHTSKVMLKILQAKLQQYMNCELPDVQAGFRKSRGTRDQIANIHWIIEKATKFQKNIYFCFIDYAKAFDCVDHNKPWKILQEMGIPEHLTCLLRTLYAGQEATVRNRHGTVD
;
A
#
# COMPACT_ATOMS: atom_id res chain seq x y z
N MET A 1 17.12 -11.86 6.18
CA MET A 1 15.87 -11.27 5.68
C MET A 1 15.12 -10.67 6.87
N GLN A 2 15.39 -9.42 7.24
CA GLN A 2 14.72 -8.74 8.35
C GLN A 2 13.89 -7.59 7.81
N ARG A 3 12.61 -7.65 8.12
CA ARG A 3 11.54 -6.75 7.69
C ARG A 3 11.57 -5.46 8.53
N ASN A 4 11.16 -4.37 7.94
CA ASN A 4 11.12 -3.03 8.54
C ASN A 4 10.19 -3.04 9.78
N THR A 5 10.69 -2.71 10.95
CA THR A 5 10.12 -3.08 12.26
C THR A 5 8.84 -2.36 12.68
N LYS A 6 8.43 -1.24 12.07
CA LYS A 6 7.19 -0.53 12.45
C LYS A 6 5.98 -0.89 11.57
N ASN A 7 6.15 -1.00 10.27
CA ASN A 7 5.12 -1.60 9.39
C ASN A 7 4.98 -3.10 9.65
N ASP A 8 6.10 -3.78 10.03
CA ASP A 8 6.10 -5.15 10.50
C ASP A 8 5.32 -5.35 11.81
N ALA A 9 5.26 -4.38 12.72
CA ALA A 9 4.49 -4.53 13.95
C ALA A 9 2.98 -4.61 13.66
N CYS A 10 2.46 -3.80 12.75
CA CYS A 10 1.07 -3.87 12.31
C CYS A 10 0.82 -5.19 11.53
N PHE A 11 1.77 -5.56 10.66
CA PHE A 11 1.72 -6.78 9.86
C PHE A 11 1.96 -8.05 10.69
N GLN A 12 2.87 -8.02 11.70
CA GLN A 12 3.13 -9.15 12.62
C GLN A 12 2.03 -9.33 13.66
N LEU A 13 1.38 -8.27 14.12
CA LEU A 13 0.18 -8.37 14.93
C LEU A 13 -0.94 -9.06 14.15
N GLN A 14 -1.08 -8.76 12.88
CA GLN A 14 -2.02 -9.42 11.99
C GLN A 14 -1.68 -10.91 11.78
N SER A 15 -0.38 -11.24 11.54
CA SER A 15 0.04 -12.63 11.31
C SER A 15 -0.02 -13.51 12.57
N ARG A 16 0.15 -12.94 13.78
CA ARG A 16 0.01 -13.66 15.04
C ARG A 16 -1.45 -13.87 15.44
N ARG A 17 -2.33 -12.89 15.20
CA ARG A 17 -3.77 -13.00 15.49
C ARG A 17 -4.54 -13.88 14.50
N ASN A 18 -4.12 -13.92 13.21
CA ASN A 18 -4.74 -14.80 12.20
C ASN A 18 -4.46 -16.31 12.42
N ARG A 19 -3.50 -16.68 13.30
CA ARG A 19 -3.28 -18.09 13.64
C ARG A 19 -4.35 -18.66 14.56
N ASP A 20 -5.04 -17.81 15.30
CA ASP A 20 -5.96 -18.25 16.38
C ASP A 20 -7.44 -18.08 16.01
N THR A 21 -7.78 -17.51 14.84
CA THR A 21 -9.17 -17.28 14.45
C THR A 21 -9.47 -17.85 13.07
N LYS A 22 -10.19 -18.97 13.04
CA LYS A 22 -10.95 -19.43 11.86
C LYS A 22 -12.17 -18.51 11.65
N GLY A 23 -11.95 -17.29 11.13
CA GLY A 23 -13.05 -16.36 10.89
C GLY A 23 -12.56 -15.00 10.38
N THR A 24 -13.45 -14.23 9.78
CA THR A 24 -13.16 -12.86 9.32
C THR A 24 -12.72 -11.99 10.49
N PHE A 25 -11.54 -11.39 10.39
CA PHE A 25 -11.03 -10.51 11.43
C PHE A 25 -11.83 -9.22 11.47
N TYR A 26 -12.40 -8.93 12.64
CA TYR A 26 -13.00 -7.63 12.94
C TYR A 26 -12.19 -6.94 14.04
N ALA A 27 -11.80 -5.69 13.82
CA ALA A 27 -11.18 -4.90 14.86
C ALA A 27 -12.15 -4.76 16.05
N LYS A 28 -11.73 -5.14 17.25
CA LYS A 28 -12.49 -4.90 18.50
C LYS A 28 -12.44 -3.41 18.81
N MET A 29 -13.31 -2.65 18.19
CA MET A 29 -13.50 -1.24 18.50
C MET A 29 -14.61 -1.11 19.56
N GLY A 30 -14.29 -0.42 20.64
CA GLY A 30 -15.28 0.04 21.62
C GLY A 30 -15.93 1.35 21.16
N THR A 31 -16.10 2.25 22.06
CA THR A 31 -16.47 3.66 21.84
C THR A 31 -15.39 4.40 21.07
N ILE A 32 -15.79 5.26 20.13
CA ILE A 32 -14.91 6.16 19.37
C ILE A 32 -15.29 7.61 19.74
N GLU A 33 -14.34 8.50 19.76
CA GLU A 33 -14.56 9.93 19.94
C GLU A 33 -14.92 10.61 18.62
N ASP A 34 -15.93 11.50 18.66
CA ASP A 34 -16.23 12.42 17.58
C ASP A 34 -15.17 13.56 17.49
N ARG A 35 -15.41 14.55 16.64
CA ARG A 35 -14.51 15.73 16.50
C ARG A 35 -14.49 16.63 17.72
N ASN A 36 -15.52 16.57 18.58
CA ASN A 36 -15.68 17.37 19.79
C ASN A 36 -15.22 16.62 21.04
N GLY A 37 -14.70 15.40 20.91
CA GLY A 37 -14.29 14.55 22.03
C GLY A 37 -15.44 13.83 22.73
N MET A 38 -16.66 13.81 22.12
CA MET A 38 -17.80 13.08 22.65
C MET A 38 -17.72 11.61 22.24
N TYR A 39 -18.11 10.73 23.17
CA TYR A 39 -18.07 9.27 22.95
C TYR A 39 -19.27 8.81 22.12
N LEU A 40 -18.99 8.20 20.98
CA LEU A 40 -19.96 7.54 20.14
C LEU A 40 -20.04 6.06 20.53
N THR A 41 -21.25 5.59 20.83
CA THR A 41 -21.54 4.21 21.23
C THR A 41 -22.40 3.47 20.21
N GLU A 42 -23.21 4.22 19.47
CA GLU A 42 -24.10 3.66 18.45
C GLU A 42 -23.31 3.23 17.20
N ALA A 43 -23.67 2.08 16.65
CA ALA A 43 -22.97 1.49 15.52
C ALA A 43 -22.94 2.41 14.26
N GLU A 44 -24.05 3.08 13.98
CA GLU A 44 -24.18 3.96 12.82
C GLU A 44 -23.33 5.24 12.98
N ASP A 45 -23.29 5.82 14.19
CA ASP A 45 -22.47 6.98 14.47
C ASP A 45 -20.97 6.65 14.38
N ILE A 46 -20.56 5.48 14.88
CA ILE A 46 -19.19 4.98 14.76
C ILE A 46 -18.82 4.79 13.29
N LYS A 47 -19.70 4.21 12.48
CA LYS A 47 -19.49 4.05 11.04
C LYS A 47 -19.32 5.40 10.36
N LYS A 48 -20.25 6.33 10.59
CA LYS A 48 -20.21 7.68 10.02
C LYS A 48 -18.92 8.40 10.39
N ARG A 49 -18.45 8.28 11.64
CA ARG A 49 -17.19 8.89 12.08
C ARG A 49 -15.98 8.31 11.34
N TRP A 50 -15.97 6.99 11.08
CA TRP A 50 -14.92 6.37 10.28
C TRP A 50 -14.94 6.83 8.84
N GLN A 51 -16.10 6.97 8.22
CA GLN A 51 -16.25 7.51 6.89
C GLN A 51 -15.70 8.94 6.82
N GLU A 52 -16.14 9.83 7.70
CA GLU A 52 -15.66 11.21 7.79
C GLU A 52 -14.14 11.28 7.95
N TYR A 53 -13.58 10.47 8.85
CA TYR A 53 -12.14 10.44 9.10
C TYR A 53 -11.35 9.96 7.87
N THR A 54 -11.84 8.93 7.20
CA THR A 54 -11.21 8.38 6.00
C THR A 54 -11.28 9.37 4.84
N GLU A 55 -12.42 10.02 4.67
CA GLU A 55 -12.59 11.08 3.66
C GLU A 55 -11.65 12.25 3.91
N GLU A 56 -11.52 12.72 5.14
CA GLU A 56 -10.57 13.80 5.50
C GLU A 56 -9.12 13.41 5.21
N LEU A 57 -8.77 12.15 5.44
CA LEU A 57 -7.41 11.67 5.29
C LEU A 57 -7.00 11.54 3.82
N TYR A 58 -7.92 11.04 2.96
CA TYR A 58 -7.60 10.63 1.59
C TYR A 58 -8.19 11.54 0.49
N LYS A 59 -9.15 12.42 0.81
CA LYS A 59 -9.87 13.25 -0.19
C LYS A 59 -9.15 14.56 -0.54
N LYS A 60 -8.00 14.81 0.07
CA LYS A 60 -7.34 16.13 0.01
C LYS A 60 -6.91 16.59 -1.37
N ASP A 61 -6.71 15.70 -2.34
CA ASP A 61 -6.01 16.02 -3.59
C ASP A 61 -6.64 15.38 -4.84
N LEU A 62 -7.97 15.24 -4.88
CA LEU A 62 -8.66 14.65 -6.04
C LEU A 62 -8.74 15.55 -7.28
N ASN A 63 -8.33 16.81 -7.14
CA ASN A 63 -8.22 17.72 -8.28
C ASN A 63 -6.84 17.53 -8.92
N ASP A 64 -6.70 16.55 -9.81
CA ASP A 64 -5.58 16.51 -10.75
C ASP A 64 -5.84 17.61 -11.79
N PRO A 65 -5.13 18.77 -11.72
CA PRO A 65 -5.34 19.87 -12.67
C PRO A 65 -4.87 19.50 -14.09
N ASP A 66 -4.05 18.46 -14.20
CA ASP A 66 -3.60 17.93 -15.47
C ASP A 66 -4.45 16.68 -15.80
N ASN A 67 -5.71 16.92 -16.19
CA ASN A 67 -6.53 15.89 -16.82
C ASN A 67 -5.77 15.45 -18.08
N TYR A 68 -5.03 14.33 -17.96
CA TYR A 68 -4.12 13.88 -19.00
C TYR A 68 -4.95 13.22 -20.11
N ASP A 69 -5.26 14.01 -21.14
CA ASP A 69 -5.86 13.55 -22.40
C ASP A 69 -4.79 13.11 -23.45
N GLY A 70 -3.58 12.89 -23.00
CA GLY A 70 -2.45 12.54 -23.86
C GLY A 70 -2.57 11.16 -24.47
N VAL A 71 -2.43 11.09 -25.77
CA VAL A 71 -2.25 9.83 -26.49
C VAL A 71 -0.85 9.30 -26.19
N ILE A 72 -0.78 8.16 -25.53
CA ILE A 72 0.51 7.50 -25.25
C ILE A 72 1.10 7.03 -26.58
N THR A 73 2.22 7.62 -26.95
CA THR A 73 2.91 7.34 -28.21
C THR A 73 3.81 6.11 -28.12
N HIS A 74 4.30 5.78 -26.93
CA HIS A 74 5.22 4.67 -26.72
C HIS A 74 4.76 3.76 -25.57
N LEU A 75 4.31 2.56 -25.94
CA LEU A 75 3.98 1.52 -24.96
C LEU A 75 5.25 0.75 -24.56
N GLU A 76 5.37 0.45 -23.28
CA GLU A 76 6.34 -0.52 -22.78
C GLU A 76 6.05 -1.92 -23.37
N PRO A 77 7.06 -2.80 -23.48
CA PRO A 77 6.87 -4.16 -24.01
C PRO A 77 5.78 -4.92 -23.27
N ASP A 78 5.02 -5.69 -24.03
CA ASP A 78 3.87 -6.47 -23.59
C ASP A 78 4.17 -7.36 -22.36
N ILE A 79 3.14 -7.59 -21.57
CA ILE A 79 3.21 -8.54 -20.47
C ILE A 79 3.23 -9.95 -21.03
N LEU A 80 4.24 -10.75 -20.68
CA LEU A 80 4.35 -12.14 -21.12
C LEU A 80 3.69 -13.07 -20.09
N VAL A 81 3.12 -14.19 -20.53
CA VAL A 81 2.41 -15.17 -19.69
C VAL A 81 3.26 -15.62 -18.49
N TYR A 82 4.58 -15.82 -18.69
CA TYR A 82 5.46 -16.24 -17.60
C TYR A 82 5.56 -15.19 -16.48
N LYS A 83 5.37 -13.89 -16.76
CA LYS A 83 5.35 -12.82 -15.74
C LYS A 83 4.10 -12.91 -14.87
N VAL A 84 2.97 -13.30 -15.47
CA VAL A 84 1.74 -13.58 -14.71
C VAL A 84 1.92 -14.80 -13.82
N LYS A 85 2.50 -15.90 -14.34
CA LYS A 85 2.83 -17.09 -13.55
C LYS A 85 3.78 -16.76 -12.39
N TRP A 86 4.82 -15.95 -12.66
CA TRP A 86 5.74 -15.49 -11.63
C TRP A 86 5.04 -14.65 -10.54
N ALA A 87 4.17 -13.72 -10.95
CA ALA A 87 3.43 -12.88 -10.00
C ALA A 87 2.44 -13.71 -9.17
N LEU A 88 1.75 -14.67 -9.77
CA LEU A 88 0.90 -15.65 -9.07
C LEU A 88 1.67 -16.43 -8.02
N GLY A 89 2.85 -16.93 -8.34
CA GLY A 89 3.73 -17.62 -7.38
C GLY A 89 4.20 -16.76 -6.20
N SER A 90 4.04 -15.43 -6.29
CA SER A 90 4.36 -14.51 -5.20
C SER A 90 3.20 -14.27 -4.22
N ILE A 91 1.99 -14.71 -4.55
CA ILE A 91 0.82 -14.59 -3.68
C ILE A 91 0.99 -15.59 -2.52
N THR A 92 0.96 -15.07 -1.30
CA THR A 92 1.05 -15.88 -0.09
C THR A 92 -0.33 -16.31 0.39
N THR A 93 -0.46 -17.57 0.78
CA THR A 93 -1.67 -18.12 1.42
C THR A 93 -1.92 -17.58 2.82
N ASN A 94 -3.05 -17.93 3.38
CA ASN A 94 -3.49 -17.50 4.72
C ASN A 94 -3.53 -15.96 4.84
N LYS A 95 -4.04 -15.30 3.81
CA LYS A 95 -4.31 -13.86 3.76
C LYS A 95 -5.79 -13.64 3.49
N ASP A 96 -6.36 -12.65 4.20
CA ASP A 96 -7.73 -12.24 3.95
C ASP A 96 -7.91 -11.80 2.49
N SER A 97 -9.05 -12.14 1.92
CA SER A 97 -9.48 -11.72 0.59
C SER A 97 -9.74 -10.21 0.55
N GLY A 98 -9.68 -9.64 -0.64
CA GLY A 98 -10.17 -8.29 -0.91
C GLY A 98 -11.70 -8.21 -0.85
N GLY A 99 -12.25 -7.13 -1.41
CA GLY A 99 -13.71 -6.94 -1.50
C GLY A 99 -14.44 -7.99 -2.36
N ASP A 100 -13.69 -8.67 -3.24
CA ASP A 100 -14.19 -9.77 -4.09
C ASP A 100 -14.42 -11.10 -3.35
N GLY A 101 -13.95 -11.22 -2.12
CA GLY A 101 -14.08 -12.44 -1.32
C GLY A 101 -13.25 -13.63 -1.82
N ILE A 102 -12.41 -13.48 -2.85
CA ILE A 102 -11.64 -14.58 -3.45
C ILE A 102 -10.40 -14.89 -2.59
N PRO A 103 -10.29 -16.08 -1.98
CA PRO A 103 -9.16 -16.43 -1.14
C PRO A 103 -7.88 -16.67 -1.96
N ALA A 104 -6.73 -16.38 -1.34
CA ALA A 104 -5.42 -16.52 -1.98
C ALA A 104 -5.11 -17.95 -2.44
N GLU A 105 -5.67 -18.93 -1.76
CA GLU A 105 -5.48 -20.36 -2.01
C GLU A 105 -5.97 -20.76 -3.41
N LEU A 106 -7.03 -20.14 -3.92
CA LEU A 106 -7.54 -20.42 -5.27
C LEU A 106 -6.52 -20.09 -6.36
N PHE A 107 -5.66 -19.11 -6.13
CA PHE A 107 -4.63 -18.71 -7.11
C PHE A 107 -3.50 -19.73 -7.24
N GLN A 108 -3.34 -20.63 -6.28
CA GLN A 108 -2.32 -21.69 -6.32
C GLN A 108 -2.74 -22.90 -7.14
N ILE A 109 -4.04 -23.08 -7.34
CA ILE A 109 -4.61 -24.23 -8.06
C ILE A 109 -5.11 -23.86 -9.47
N LEU A 110 -4.82 -22.63 -9.94
CA LEU A 110 -5.22 -22.19 -11.27
C LEU A 110 -4.58 -23.08 -12.35
N ASN A 111 -5.39 -23.56 -13.25
CA ASN A 111 -4.94 -24.26 -14.44
C ASN A 111 -4.37 -23.28 -15.49
N ASP A 112 -3.75 -23.80 -16.54
CA ASP A 112 -3.13 -22.98 -17.58
C ASP A 112 -4.14 -22.07 -18.31
N ASP A 113 -5.39 -22.47 -18.46
CA ASP A 113 -6.41 -21.68 -19.13
C ASP A 113 -6.86 -20.49 -18.28
N ALA A 114 -7.02 -20.69 -16.97
CA ALA A 114 -7.28 -19.58 -16.04
C ALA A 114 -6.11 -18.57 -16.00
N VAL A 115 -4.86 -19.07 -16.09
CA VAL A 115 -3.68 -18.19 -16.20
C VAL A 115 -3.68 -17.40 -17.52
N LYS A 116 -4.07 -18.01 -18.63
CA LYS A 116 -4.22 -17.30 -19.93
C LYS A 116 -5.32 -16.23 -19.85
N MET A 117 -6.45 -16.53 -19.22
CA MET A 117 -7.51 -15.55 -19.01
C MET A 117 -7.02 -14.34 -18.17
N LEU A 118 -6.35 -14.61 -17.06
CA LEU A 118 -5.76 -13.55 -16.23
C LEU A 118 -4.71 -12.74 -17.00
N HIS A 119 -3.90 -13.41 -17.82
CA HIS A 119 -2.95 -12.74 -18.71
C HIS A 119 -3.67 -11.82 -19.70
N SER A 120 -4.78 -12.25 -20.31
CA SER A 120 -5.56 -11.43 -21.23
C SER A 120 -6.10 -10.17 -20.56
N ILE A 121 -6.58 -10.29 -19.31
CA ILE A 121 -7.03 -9.13 -18.52
C ILE A 121 -5.86 -8.18 -18.25
N CYS A 122 -4.72 -8.70 -17.79
CA CYS A 122 -3.53 -7.88 -17.56
C CYS A 122 -3.05 -7.19 -18.85
N GLN A 123 -3.09 -7.87 -20.00
CA GLN A 123 -2.76 -7.29 -21.31
C GLN A 123 -3.76 -6.20 -21.71
N GLN A 124 -5.04 -6.39 -21.45
CA GLN A 124 -6.03 -5.36 -21.73
C GLN A 124 -5.75 -4.10 -20.92
N ILE A 125 -5.56 -4.23 -19.59
CA ILE A 125 -5.20 -3.11 -18.72
C ILE A 125 -3.92 -2.43 -19.23
N TRP A 126 -2.91 -3.22 -19.60
CA TRP A 126 -1.64 -2.74 -20.12
C TRP A 126 -1.79 -1.87 -21.35
N LYS A 127 -2.63 -2.29 -22.30
CA LYS A 127 -2.83 -1.59 -23.58
C LYS A 127 -3.81 -0.42 -23.48
N THR A 128 -4.89 -0.60 -22.73
CA THR A 128 -5.97 0.40 -22.64
C THR A 128 -5.80 1.36 -21.48
N GLN A 129 -4.98 0.99 -20.48
CA GLN A 129 -4.78 1.69 -19.21
C GLN A 129 -6.05 1.84 -18.37
N GLN A 130 -7.05 1.07 -18.70
CA GLN A 130 -8.32 1.04 -17.97
C GLN A 130 -8.31 -0.13 -16.98
N TRP A 131 -8.41 0.20 -15.71
CA TRP A 131 -8.51 -0.78 -14.64
C TRP A 131 -9.96 -1.19 -14.41
N PRO A 132 -10.25 -2.49 -14.17
CA PRO A 132 -11.57 -2.90 -13.69
C PRO A 132 -11.93 -2.17 -12.40
N GLN A 133 -13.19 -1.73 -12.27
CA GLN A 133 -13.62 -0.97 -11.10
C GLN A 133 -13.44 -1.77 -9.80
N ASP A 134 -13.72 -3.08 -9.83
CA ASP A 134 -13.50 -3.95 -8.66
C ASP A 134 -12.03 -4.04 -8.21
N TRP A 135 -11.08 -3.75 -9.10
CA TRP A 135 -9.67 -3.71 -8.75
C TRP A 135 -9.24 -2.38 -8.10
N LYS A 136 -10.07 -1.35 -8.24
CA LYS A 136 -9.92 -0.06 -7.58
C LYS A 136 -10.59 -0.01 -6.21
N ARG A 137 -11.38 -1.01 -5.86
CA ARG A 137 -12.03 -1.10 -4.54
C ARG A 137 -11.11 -1.74 -3.52
N SER A 138 -11.06 -1.12 -2.35
CA SER A 138 -10.27 -1.62 -1.22
C SER A 138 -11.11 -1.69 0.05
N VAL A 139 -10.74 -2.61 0.94
CA VAL A 139 -11.37 -2.74 2.25
C VAL A 139 -10.37 -2.32 3.31
N PHE A 140 -10.66 -1.27 4.06
CA PHE A 140 -9.86 -0.79 5.17
C PHE A 140 -10.27 -1.47 6.47
N ILE A 141 -9.32 -2.06 7.14
CA ILE A 141 -9.48 -2.63 8.48
C ILE A 141 -8.68 -1.78 9.45
N PRO A 142 -9.34 -0.97 10.31
CA PRO A 142 -8.64 -0.16 11.31
C PRO A 142 -8.05 -1.06 12.40
N ILE A 143 -6.75 -0.94 12.65
CA ILE A 143 -6.05 -1.68 13.71
C ILE A 143 -5.56 -0.67 14.75
N PRO A 144 -5.97 -0.79 16.02
CA PRO A 144 -5.55 0.14 17.07
C PRO A 144 -4.04 0.06 17.30
N LYS A 145 -3.40 1.21 17.39
CA LYS A 145 -2.03 1.37 17.87
C LYS A 145 -2.00 1.29 19.40
N LYS A 146 -0.80 1.32 19.99
CA LYS A 146 -0.65 1.52 21.43
C LYS A 146 -1.08 2.95 21.78
N GLY A 147 -1.95 3.10 22.78
CA GLY A 147 -2.45 4.40 23.23
C GLY A 147 -3.98 4.45 23.32
N ASN A 148 -4.57 5.63 23.14
CA ASN A 148 -6.00 5.83 23.23
C ASN A 148 -6.73 5.19 22.04
N ALA A 149 -7.40 4.06 22.27
CA ALA A 149 -8.16 3.35 21.23
C ALA A 149 -9.50 4.04 20.86
N LYS A 150 -9.81 5.18 21.45
CA LYS A 150 -11.04 5.93 21.17
C LYS A 150 -10.88 6.93 20.03
N GLU A 151 -9.64 7.34 19.74
CA GLU A 151 -9.33 8.27 18.64
C GLU A 151 -9.07 7.52 17.33
N CYS A 152 -9.75 7.90 16.24
CA CYS A 152 -9.50 7.35 14.90
C CYS A 152 -8.05 7.58 14.43
N SER A 153 -7.43 8.68 14.82
CA SER A 153 -6.03 9.01 14.51
C SER A 153 -5.05 7.98 15.06
N ASN A 154 -5.42 7.28 16.15
CA ASN A 154 -4.57 6.25 16.78
C ASN A 154 -4.73 4.86 16.17
N TYR A 155 -5.29 4.77 14.99
CA TYR A 155 -5.39 3.53 14.23
C TYR A 155 -4.48 3.54 13.01
N CYS A 156 -4.08 2.34 12.60
CA CYS A 156 -3.43 2.07 11.32
C CYS A 156 -4.41 1.28 10.46
N ALA A 157 -4.79 1.81 9.31
CA ALA A 157 -5.63 1.06 8.39
C ALA A 157 -4.77 0.00 7.65
N VAL A 158 -5.26 -1.24 7.66
CA VAL A 158 -4.74 -2.29 6.78
C VAL A 158 -5.67 -2.36 5.57
N THR A 159 -5.10 -2.17 4.40
CA THR A 159 -5.84 -2.18 3.14
C THR A 159 -5.85 -3.58 2.53
N LEU A 160 -7.03 -4.12 2.32
CA LEU A 160 -7.25 -5.36 1.59
C LEU A 160 -7.72 -5.03 0.18
N ILE A 161 -6.99 -5.51 -0.82
CA ILE A 161 -7.33 -5.42 -2.23
C ILE A 161 -7.45 -6.83 -2.83
N SER A 162 -8.11 -6.97 -3.96
CA SER A 162 -8.27 -8.26 -4.64
C SER A 162 -6.91 -8.92 -4.92
N HIS A 163 -6.85 -10.24 -4.86
CA HIS A 163 -5.62 -10.96 -5.18
C HIS A 163 -5.29 -10.90 -6.68
N THR A 164 -6.30 -10.80 -7.55
CA THR A 164 -6.11 -10.55 -8.99
C THR A 164 -5.44 -9.22 -9.25
N SER A 165 -5.89 -8.15 -8.60
CA SER A 165 -5.25 -6.84 -8.66
C SER A 165 -3.78 -6.91 -8.21
N LYS A 166 -3.48 -7.65 -7.13
CA LYS A 166 -2.09 -7.83 -6.64
C LYS A 166 -1.17 -8.46 -7.70
N VAL A 167 -1.67 -9.34 -8.58
CA VAL A 167 -0.86 -9.91 -9.67
C VAL A 167 -0.39 -8.82 -10.61
N MET A 168 -1.31 -7.98 -11.09
CA MET A 168 -0.99 -6.86 -11.98
C MET A 168 -0.07 -5.85 -11.31
N LEU A 169 -0.35 -5.47 -10.07
CA LEU A 169 0.49 -4.57 -9.28
C LEU A 169 1.91 -5.13 -9.07
N LYS A 170 2.05 -6.44 -8.93
CA LYS A 170 3.36 -7.08 -8.80
C LYS A 170 4.18 -7.00 -10.08
N ILE A 171 3.52 -7.14 -11.23
CA ILE A 171 4.16 -6.98 -12.55
C ILE A 171 4.59 -5.53 -12.74
N LEU A 172 3.69 -4.58 -12.44
CA LEU A 172 3.97 -3.15 -12.53
C LEU A 172 5.11 -2.73 -11.59
N GLN A 173 5.09 -3.21 -10.33
CA GLN A 173 6.18 -2.99 -9.38
C GLN A 173 7.53 -3.45 -9.93
N ALA A 174 7.59 -4.63 -10.54
CA ALA A 174 8.84 -5.17 -11.07
C ALA A 174 9.37 -4.33 -12.25
N LYS A 175 8.47 -3.80 -13.07
CA LYS A 175 8.81 -2.88 -14.16
C LYS A 175 9.36 -1.55 -13.63
N LEU A 176 8.63 -0.90 -12.73
CA LEU A 176 9.04 0.36 -12.11
C LEU A 176 10.38 0.24 -11.38
N GLN A 177 10.62 -0.89 -10.70
CA GLN A 177 11.84 -1.08 -9.92
C GLN A 177 13.11 -1.07 -10.78
N GLN A 178 13.02 -1.42 -12.05
CA GLN A 178 14.14 -1.36 -12.99
C GLN A 178 14.63 0.08 -13.18
N TYR A 179 13.70 1.02 -13.31
CA TYR A 179 14.01 2.45 -13.45
C TYR A 179 14.42 3.06 -12.10
N MET A 180 13.60 2.85 -11.07
CA MET A 180 13.83 3.44 -9.74
C MET A 180 15.17 3.06 -9.12
N ASN A 181 15.67 1.85 -9.35
CA ASN A 181 16.97 1.43 -8.79
C ASN A 181 18.15 2.23 -9.33
N CYS A 182 18.04 2.79 -10.54
CA CYS A 182 19.07 3.61 -11.14
C CYS A 182 19.05 5.06 -10.61
N GLU A 183 17.86 5.55 -10.25
CA GLU A 183 17.65 6.95 -9.87
C GLU A 183 17.71 7.20 -8.36
N LEU A 184 17.45 6.17 -7.54
CA LEU A 184 17.48 6.33 -6.09
C LEU A 184 18.90 6.56 -5.58
N PRO A 185 19.15 7.63 -4.78
CA PRO A 185 20.45 7.90 -4.23
C PRO A 185 20.92 6.79 -3.29
N ASP A 186 22.24 6.60 -3.19
CA ASP A 186 22.83 5.53 -2.38
C ASP A 186 22.49 5.62 -0.88
N VAL A 187 22.21 6.82 -0.39
CA VAL A 187 21.80 7.05 1.01
C VAL A 187 20.39 6.53 1.32
N GLN A 188 19.56 6.35 0.30
CA GLN A 188 18.22 5.79 0.45
C GLN A 188 18.31 4.30 0.79
N ALA A 189 17.96 3.93 2.03
CA ALA A 189 17.93 2.54 2.47
C ALA A 189 16.52 1.95 2.53
N GLY A 190 15.51 2.78 2.80
CA GLY A 190 14.12 2.34 2.90
C GLY A 190 13.60 1.76 1.58
N PHE A 191 12.90 0.63 1.65
CA PHE A 191 12.28 -0.06 0.50
C PHE A 191 13.25 -0.54 -0.60
N ARG A 192 14.56 -0.48 -0.36
CA ARG A 192 15.57 -1.03 -1.29
C ARG A 192 15.93 -2.47 -0.96
N LYS A 193 16.09 -3.28 -2.00
CA LYS A 193 16.58 -4.66 -1.87
C LYS A 193 18.02 -4.65 -1.33
N SER A 194 18.34 -5.57 -0.43
CA SER A 194 19.65 -5.73 0.20
C SER A 194 20.11 -4.54 1.07
N ARG A 195 19.20 -3.66 1.46
CA ARG A 195 19.44 -2.59 2.45
C ARG A 195 18.63 -2.91 3.71
N GLY A 196 19.31 -3.22 4.80
CA GLY A 196 18.66 -3.61 6.06
C GLY A 196 18.82 -2.57 7.16
N THR A 197 17.97 -2.65 8.19
CA THR A 197 18.07 -1.81 9.39
C THR A 197 19.42 -2.01 10.09
N ARG A 198 19.96 -3.23 10.07
CA ARG A 198 21.27 -3.53 10.67
C ARG A 198 22.41 -2.75 10.01
N ASP A 199 22.37 -2.63 8.68
CA ASP A 199 23.38 -1.88 7.94
C ASP A 199 23.35 -0.40 8.31
N GLN A 200 22.13 0.16 8.48
CA GLN A 200 21.96 1.56 8.88
C GLN A 200 22.40 1.81 10.33
N ILE A 201 22.15 0.86 11.23
CA ILE A 201 22.67 0.92 12.61
C ILE A 201 24.20 0.87 12.59
N ALA A 202 24.81 -0.01 11.81
CA ALA A 202 26.25 -0.10 11.66
C ALA A 202 26.86 1.20 11.11
N ASN A 203 26.21 1.83 10.12
CA ASN A 203 26.63 3.13 9.60
C ASN A 203 26.64 4.23 10.68
N ILE A 204 25.58 4.28 11.51
CA ILE A 204 25.53 5.24 12.64
C ILE A 204 26.64 4.96 13.64
N HIS A 205 26.87 3.71 14.02
CA HIS A 205 27.97 3.33 14.91
C HIS A 205 29.33 3.74 14.34
N TRP A 206 29.56 3.48 13.05
CA TRP A 206 30.79 3.88 12.39
C TRP A 206 31.02 5.40 12.40
N ILE A 207 29.95 6.20 12.16
CA ILE A 207 30.01 7.67 12.23
C ILE A 207 30.39 8.12 13.65
N ILE A 208 29.78 7.52 14.69
CA ILE A 208 30.08 7.82 16.10
C ILE A 208 31.53 7.50 16.43
N GLU A 209 32.01 6.33 16.04
CA GLU A 209 33.41 5.91 16.26
C GLU A 209 34.41 6.88 15.60
N LYS A 210 34.13 7.27 14.34
CA LYS A 210 34.98 8.25 13.63
C LYS A 210 34.96 9.61 14.30
N ALA A 211 33.78 10.10 14.70
CA ALA A 211 33.65 11.38 15.40
C ALA A 211 34.45 11.37 16.73
N THR A 212 34.34 10.29 17.50
CA THR A 212 35.07 10.09 18.75
C THR A 212 36.58 10.08 18.50
N LYS A 213 37.04 9.32 17.49
CA LYS A 213 38.47 9.24 17.14
C LYS A 213 39.08 10.61 16.77
N PHE A 214 38.31 11.43 16.08
CA PHE A 214 38.74 12.76 15.65
C PHE A 214 38.32 13.89 16.60
N GLN A 215 37.76 13.55 17.76
CA GLN A 215 37.25 14.50 18.79
C GLN A 215 36.30 15.56 18.20
N LYS A 216 35.45 15.16 17.27
CA LYS A 216 34.43 16.04 16.64
C LYS A 216 33.07 15.80 17.23
N ASN A 217 32.38 16.90 17.58
CA ASN A 217 31.00 16.83 17.98
C ASN A 217 30.10 16.49 16.76
N ILE A 218 29.17 15.56 16.94
CA ILE A 218 28.14 15.25 15.97
C ILE A 218 26.76 15.37 16.61
N TYR A 219 25.78 15.76 15.82
CA TYR A 219 24.40 15.91 16.25
C TYR A 219 23.51 15.06 15.33
N PHE A 220 22.61 14.29 15.92
CA PHE A 220 21.65 13.48 15.19
C PHE A 220 20.24 14.05 15.35
N CYS A 221 19.51 14.17 14.26
CA CYS A 221 18.09 14.48 14.25
C CYS A 221 17.34 13.32 13.60
N PHE A 222 16.39 12.72 14.32
CA PHE A 222 15.54 11.65 13.81
C PHE A 222 14.14 12.18 13.57
N ILE A 223 13.65 12.04 12.33
CA ILE A 223 12.32 12.49 11.93
C ILE A 223 11.47 11.25 11.66
N ASP A 224 10.35 11.13 12.38
CA ASP A 224 9.38 10.03 12.23
C ASP A 224 8.00 10.59 11.87
N TYR A 225 7.54 10.32 10.66
CA TYR A 225 6.23 10.76 10.19
C TYR A 225 5.12 9.88 10.74
N ALA A 226 4.08 10.48 11.31
CA ALA A 226 2.96 9.74 11.92
C ALA A 226 2.16 8.88 10.92
N LYS A 227 1.97 9.38 9.69
CA LYS A 227 1.19 8.75 8.61
C LYS A 227 1.81 9.08 7.24
N ALA A 228 3.08 8.70 7.06
CA ALA A 228 3.88 9.09 5.91
C ALA A 228 3.20 8.80 4.55
N PHE A 229 2.58 7.64 4.40
CA PHE A 229 1.92 7.25 3.14
C PHE A 229 0.54 7.85 2.97
N ASP A 230 -0.18 8.07 4.07
CA ASP A 230 -1.53 8.63 4.03
C ASP A 230 -1.52 10.16 3.79
N CYS A 231 -0.36 10.81 3.96
CA CYS A 231 -0.19 12.26 3.81
C CYS A 231 0.51 12.66 2.50
N VAL A 232 0.69 11.72 1.56
CA VAL A 232 1.31 12.03 0.27
C VAL A 232 0.34 12.83 -0.61
N ASP A 233 0.80 13.98 -1.10
CA ASP A 233 0.10 14.77 -2.13
C ASP A 233 0.18 14.00 -3.46
N HIS A 234 -0.95 13.52 -3.96
CA HIS A 234 -1.02 12.65 -5.13
C HIS A 234 -0.55 13.31 -6.44
N ASN A 235 -0.50 14.64 -6.51
CA ASN A 235 -0.04 15.34 -7.71
C ASN A 235 1.50 15.35 -7.83
N LYS A 236 2.20 15.29 -6.70
CA LYS A 236 3.67 15.35 -6.68
C LYS A 236 4.35 14.07 -7.18
N PRO A 237 3.89 12.84 -6.83
CA PRO A 237 4.50 11.61 -7.33
C PRO A 237 4.61 11.55 -8.85
N TRP A 238 3.62 12.04 -9.59
CA TRP A 238 3.61 11.99 -11.05
C TRP A 238 4.74 12.81 -11.67
N LYS A 239 4.97 14.02 -11.15
CA LYS A 239 6.10 14.85 -11.57
C LYS A 239 7.44 14.23 -11.23
N ILE A 240 7.58 13.69 -10.03
CA ILE A 240 8.80 13.01 -9.59
C ILE A 240 9.11 11.79 -10.48
N LEU A 241 8.08 10.97 -10.80
CA LEU A 241 8.27 9.83 -11.69
C LEU A 241 8.73 10.25 -13.09
N GLN A 242 8.20 11.35 -13.62
CA GLN A 242 8.63 11.92 -14.90
C GLN A 242 10.07 12.43 -14.82
N GLU A 243 10.44 13.15 -13.77
CA GLU A 243 11.80 13.64 -13.53
C GLU A 243 12.81 12.49 -13.40
N MET A 244 12.39 11.36 -12.84
CA MET A 244 13.17 10.11 -12.75
C MET A 244 13.24 9.34 -14.09
N GLY A 245 12.69 9.87 -15.17
CA GLY A 245 12.70 9.21 -16.49
C GLY A 245 11.83 7.94 -16.56
N ILE A 246 10.85 7.79 -15.67
CA ILE A 246 9.89 6.69 -15.74
C ILE A 246 9.03 6.87 -17.00
N PRO A 247 8.90 5.84 -17.85
CA PRO A 247 8.10 5.92 -19.06
C PRO A 247 6.66 6.37 -18.77
N GLU A 248 6.15 7.23 -19.63
CA GLU A 248 4.80 7.79 -19.49
C GLU A 248 3.71 6.72 -19.40
N HIS A 249 3.85 5.65 -20.15
CA HIS A 249 2.97 4.49 -20.10
C HIS A 249 2.81 3.94 -18.65
N LEU A 250 3.90 3.78 -17.91
CA LEU A 250 3.87 3.28 -16.53
C LEU A 250 3.28 4.32 -15.57
N THR A 251 3.60 5.59 -15.77
CA THR A 251 3.05 6.69 -14.97
C THR A 251 1.55 6.81 -15.17
N CYS A 252 1.07 6.69 -16.39
CA CYS A 252 -0.35 6.74 -16.70
C CYS A 252 -1.11 5.53 -16.13
N LEU A 253 -0.55 4.32 -16.19
CA LEU A 253 -1.12 3.15 -15.51
C LEU A 253 -1.30 3.38 -14.00
N LEU A 254 -0.35 4.05 -13.35
CA LEU A 254 -0.49 4.41 -11.94
C LEU A 254 -1.56 5.49 -11.74
N ARG A 255 -1.57 6.57 -12.53
CA ARG A 255 -2.57 7.63 -12.45
C ARG A 255 -3.99 7.07 -12.57
N THR A 256 -4.23 6.25 -13.60
CA THR A 256 -5.55 5.65 -13.83
C THR A 256 -5.98 4.65 -12.76
N LEU A 257 -5.02 4.01 -12.09
CA LEU A 257 -5.30 3.19 -10.91
C LEU A 257 -5.76 4.06 -9.72
N TYR A 258 -5.07 5.18 -9.47
CA TYR A 258 -5.41 6.08 -8.36
C TYR A 258 -6.68 6.89 -8.63
N ALA A 259 -6.99 7.16 -9.89
CA ALA A 259 -8.22 7.85 -10.27
C ALA A 259 -9.46 6.97 -10.01
N GLY A 260 -10.41 7.49 -9.23
CA GLY A 260 -11.66 6.80 -8.91
C GLY A 260 -11.51 5.56 -8.03
N GLN A 261 -10.51 5.55 -7.13
CA GLN A 261 -10.43 4.54 -6.08
C GLN A 261 -11.57 4.72 -5.08
N GLU A 262 -12.10 3.59 -4.64
CA GLU A 262 -13.14 3.51 -3.62
C GLU A 262 -12.62 2.68 -2.44
N ALA A 263 -13.00 3.07 -1.24
CA ALA A 263 -12.61 2.34 -0.04
C ALA A 263 -13.82 2.15 0.89
N THR A 264 -13.95 0.92 1.36
CA THR A 264 -14.95 0.53 2.35
C THR A 264 -14.27 0.29 3.69
N VAL A 265 -14.77 0.87 4.76
CA VAL A 265 -14.25 0.61 6.10
C VAL A 265 -15.00 -0.56 6.74
N ARG A 266 -14.27 -1.63 7.07
CA ARG A 266 -14.80 -2.81 7.75
C ARG A 266 -14.45 -2.78 9.24
N ASN A 267 -15.46 -2.74 10.08
CA ASN A 267 -15.31 -2.85 11.53
C ASN A 267 -16.26 -3.93 12.09
N ARG A 268 -16.28 -4.12 13.43
CA ARG A 268 -17.19 -5.10 14.05
C ARG A 268 -18.68 -4.79 13.89
N HIS A 269 -19.04 -3.56 13.54
CA HIS A 269 -20.40 -3.10 13.35
C HIS A 269 -20.88 -3.22 11.90
N GLY A 270 -20.02 -3.72 11.01
CA GLY A 270 -20.29 -3.91 9.58
C GLY A 270 -19.36 -3.13 8.68
N THR A 271 -19.76 -2.94 7.43
CA THR A 271 -19.04 -2.18 6.40
C THR A 271 -19.73 -0.85 6.14
N VAL A 272 -18.91 0.16 5.79
CA VAL A 272 -19.36 1.50 5.35
C VAL A 272 -18.55 1.88 4.12
N ASP A 273 -19.25 2.30 3.09
CA ASP A 273 -18.70 2.80 1.83
C ASP A 273 -18.36 4.28 1.91
#